data_610043cb52ac52e93e6fee358d664625
#
_entry.id   610043cb52ac52e93e6fee358d664625
#
_cell.length_a   1.000
_cell.length_b   1.000
_cell.length_c   1.000
_cell.angle_alpha   90.00
_cell.angle_beta   90.00
_cell.angle_gamma   90.00
#
_symmetry.space_group_name_H-M   'P 1'
#
loop_
_entity.id
_entity.type
_entity.pdbx_description
1 polymer ?
#
loop_
_entity_poly.entity_id
_entity_poly.type
_entity_poly.pdbx_seq_one_letter_code
_entity_poly.pdbx_strand_id
1 'polypeptide(L)'
;MNNRFTSLLRKELLDAVRDKRSVMAGLYYAFFTPVLLAVVLTAVINKATNPEDIEITITNGIEASNLVNYLSDRGISQGDDPDKLKNIELVISTDFSKQLNRAEPAEVTLIADQSEDSLRTAIARIKRALGSYSSEIVSLRLISRGINPNIINPVKVHIQDQATAVSKGGQIMGVMTMLMILSVFVAGMNLAIDTSAGERERNSLALLLSHPVSVLQLVMSKTVAVSIFGMLGLILTIIVSKFVYPFVPWQELGFSVDISGSFVLGALLAGFSVAIFAASMQLFVSFMAKSFKEAQTYISFVMFVPIAMSYAATLDFAVEELRWAPVSGQLQALIDLAKGKEIPLLQLAVSCLSTLVISLALIFGMERLLKSEKIVFGL
;
A
#
# COMPACT_ATOMS: atom_id res chain seq x y z
N MET A 1 29.87 -30.13 16.60
CA MET A 1 28.60 -29.87 15.94
C MET A 1 28.56 -28.50 15.23
N ASN A 2 29.18 -27.47 15.80
CA ASN A 2 29.13 -26.10 15.22
C ASN A 2 29.80 -25.95 13.83
N ASN A 3 30.93 -26.60 13.55
CA ASN A 3 31.69 -26.37 12.31
C ASN A 3 30.94 -26.79 11.02
N ARG A 4 30.10 -27.85 11.08
CA ARG A 4 29.37 -28.32 9.88
C ARG A 4 28.22 -27.39 9.50
N PHE A 5 27.43 -26.94 10.49
CA PHE A 5 26.36 -25.97 10.27
C PHE A 5 26.90 -24.64 9.72
N THR A 6 27.97 -24.12 10.33
CA THR A 6 28.58 -22.85 9.87
C THR A 6 29.17 -22.98 8.47
N SER A 7 29.72 -24.13 8.10
CA SER A 7 30.22 -24.38 6.74
C SER A 7 29.09 -24.44 5.73
N LEU A 8 27.95 -25.09 6.05
CA LEU A 8 26.75 -25.09 5.22
C LEU A 8 26.18 -23.68 5.04
N LEU A 9 25.98 -22.95 6.13
CA LEU A 9 25.48 -21.58 6.10
C LEU A 9 26.40 -20.68 5.26
N ARG A 10 27.72 -20.79 5.46
CA ARG A 10 28.69 -20.04 4.65
C ARG A 10 28.59 -20.38 3.16
N LYS A 11 28.39 -21.65 2.82
CA LYS A 11 28.16 -22.10 1.44
C LYS A 11 26.91 -21.44 0.88
N GLU A 12 25.76 -21.52 1.58
CA GLU A 12 24.50 -20.93 1.12
C GLU A 12 24.63 -19.40 0.91
N LEU A 13 25.26 -18.69 1.85
CA LEU A 13 25.47 -17.24 1.73
C LEU A 13 26.42 -16.87 0.59
N LEU A 14 27.51 -17.65 0.39
CA LEU A 14 28.43 -17.39 -0.72
C LEU A 14 27.78 -17.66 -2.08
N ASP A 15 27.02 -18.72 -2.20
CA ASP A 15 26.29 -19.05 -3.43
C ASP A 15 25.23 -17.97 -3.72
N ALA A 16 24.50 -17.51 -2.71
CA ALA A 16 23.56 -16.42 -2.85
C ALA A 16 24.22 -15.12 -3.34
N VAL A 17 25.33 -14.70 -2.73
CA VAL A 17 26.05 -13.47 -3.15
C VAL A 17 26.64 -13.60 -4.57
N ARG A 18 27.03 -14.80 -4.99
CA ARG A 18 27.53 -15.07 -6.35
C ARG A 18 26.42 -15.01 -7.39
N ASP A 19 25.20 -15.41 -7.05
CA ASP A 19 24.04 -15.25 -7.93
C ASP A 19 23.47 -13.83 -7.85
N LYS A 20 24.20 -12.90 -8.46
CA LYS A 20 23.84 -11.49 -8.54
C LYS A 20 22.42 -11.28 -9.08
N ARG A 21 21.94 -12.14 -9.98
CA ARG A 21 20.65 -11.98 -10.65
C ARG A 21 19.48 -12.20 -9.66
N SER A 22 19.53 -13.27 -8.88
CA SER A 22 18.48 -13.58 -7.89
C SER A 22 18.47 -12.56 -6.74
N VAL A 23 19.66 -12.17 -6.25
CA VAL A 23 19.80 -11.16 -5.19
C VAL A 23 19.30 -9.80 -5.65
N MET A 24 19.71 -9.34 -6.85
CA MET A 24 19.28 -8.05 -7.37
C MET A 24 17.76 -7.99 -7.57
N ALA A 25 17.13 -9.07 -8.02
CA ALA A 25 15.68 -9.10 -8.20
C ALA A 25 14.91 -8.85 -6.89
N GLY A 26 15.36 -9.46 -5.76
CA GLY A 26 14.78 -9.21 -4.43
C GLY A 26 15.06 -7.79 -3.92
N LEU A 27 16.29 -7.30 -4.09
CA LEU A 27 16.68 -5.97 -3.63
C LEU A 27 16.06 -4.85 -4.48
N TYR A 28 15.81 -5.07 -5.76
CA TYR A 28 15.07 -4.11 -6.59
C TYR A 28 13.69 -3.81 -6.04
N TYR A 29 12.95 -4.83 -5.62
CA TYR A 29 11.65 -4.61 -4.97
C TYR A 29 11.80 -3.71 -3.73
N ALA A 30 12.75 -4.03 -2.87
CA ALA A 30 12.99 -3.30 -1.63
C ALA A 30 13.39 -1.82 -1.87
N PHE A 31 14.09 -1.54 -2.96
CA PHE A 31 14.49 -0.19 -3.35
C PHE A 31 13.38 0.56 -4.08
N PHE A 32 12.79 -0.03 -5.12
CA PHE A 32 11.86 0.67 -6.00
C PHE A 32 10.47 0.85 -5.39
N THR A 33 10.02 -0.04 -4.50
CA THR A 33 8.68 0.06 -3.91
C THR A 33 8.46 1.36 -3.13
N PRO A 34 9.32 1.77 -2.18
CA PRO A 34 9.13 3.04 -1.48
C PRO A 34 9.29 4.27 -2.40
N VAL A 35 10.17 4.19 -3.39
CA VAL A 35 10.35 5.27 -4.38
C VAL A 35 9.09 5.42 -5.23
N LEU A 36 8.57 4.32 -5.79
CA LEU A 36 7.35 4.33 -6.58
C LEU A 36 6.16 4.84 -5.77
N LEU A 37 6.03 4.37 -4.53
CA LEU A 37 4.95 4.83 -3.64
C LEU A 37 5.05 6.33 -3.40
N ALA A 38 6.24 6.87 -3.13
CA ALA A 38 6.43 8.30 -2.92
C ALA A 38 6.09 9.12 -4.17
N VAL A 39 6.48 8.66 -5.36
CA VAL A 39 6.13 9.32 -6.63
C VAL A 39 4.63 9.32 -6.86
N VAL A 40 3.96 8.17 -6.67
CA VAL A 40 2.51 8.05 -6.83
C VAL A 40 1.78 8.94 -5.82
N LEU A 41 2.19 8.92 -4.54
CA LEU A 41 1.57 9.76 -3.52
C LEU A 41 1.77 11.25 -3.82
N THR A 42 2.96 11.67 -4.20
CA THR A 42 3.23 13.05 -4.60
C THR A 42 2.33 13.48 -5.76
N ALA A 43 2.19 12.64 -6.79
CA ALA A 43 1.30 12.92 -7.93
C ALA A 43 -0.17 13.02 -7.50
N VAL A 44 -0.63 12.11 -6.62
CA VAL A 44 -2.01 12.11 -6.10
C VAL A 44 -2.27 13.34 -5.23
N ILE A 45 -1.34 13.70 -4.33
CA ILE A 45 -1.45 14.87 -3.46
C ILE A 45 -1.50 16.13 -4.32
N ASN A 46 -0.54 16.32 -5.23
CA ASN A 46 -0.51 17.51 -6.09
C ASN A 46 -1.79 17.67 -6.92
N LYS A 47 -2.34 16.55 -7.43
CA LYS A 47 -3.60 16.57 -8.17
C LYS A 47 -4.81 16.89 -7.27
N ALA A 48 -4.77 16.51 -6.01
CA ALA A 48 -5.83 16.77 -5.05
C ALA A 48 -5.80 18.22 -4.52
N THR A 49 -4.60 18.77 -4.28
CA THR A 49 -4.41 20.12 -3.71
C THR A 49 -4.37 21.22 -4.77
N ASN A 50 -3.84 20.92 -5.95
CA ASN A 50 -3.81 21.82 -7.10
C ASN A 50 -4.62 21.21 -8.26
N PRO A 51 -5.95 21.18 -8.15
CA PRO A 51 -6.76 20.64 -9.23
C PRO A 51 -6.59 21.51 -10.48
N GLU A 52 -6.26 20.87 -11.59
CA GLU A 52 -6.15 21.51 -12.89
C GLU A 52 -7.43 22.29 -13.22
N ASP A 53 -7.29 23.40 -13.92
CA ASP A 53 -8.43 24.14 -14.44
C ASP A 53 -9.23 23.24 -15.39
N ILE A 54 -10.54 23.33 -15.29
CA ILE A 54 -11.46 22.53 -16.10
C ILE A 54 -11.96 23.43 -17.24
N GLU A 55 -11.52 23.13 -18.46
CA GLU A 55 -12.04 23.78 -19.64
C GLU A 55 -13.24 22.99 -20.16
N ILE A 56 -14.39 23.66 -20.28
CA ILE A 56 -15.66 23.08 -20.72
C ILE A 56 -16.29 23.95 -21.80
N THR A 57 -17.23 23.39 -22.56
CA THR A 57 -18.08 24.18 -23.48
C THR A 57 -19.19 24.82 -22.68
N ILE A 58 -19.34 26.16 -22.78
CA ILE A 58 -20.43 26.89 -22.15
C ILE A 58 -21.29 27.51 -23.26
N THR A 59 -22.52 27.02 -23.40
CA THR A 59 -23.49 27.51 -24.36
C THR A 59 -24.36 28.59 -23.69
N ASN A 60 -24.56 29.73 -24.37
CA ASN A 60 -25.27 30.94 -23.87
C ASN A 60 -24.62 31.60 -22.64
N GLY A 61 -23.28 31.52 -22.49
CA GLY A 61 -22.56 32.10 -21.35
C GLY A 61 -22.73 33.63 -21.20
N ILE A 62 -23.01 34.36 -22.31
CA ILE A 62 -23.21 35.81 -22.30
C ILE A 62 -24.44 36.18 -21.46
N GLU A 63 -25.49 35.35 -21.46
CA GLU A 63 -26.73 35.58 -20.69
C GLU A 63 -26.55 35.41 -19.17
N ALA A 64 -25.42 34.83 -18.76
CA ALA A 64 -25.11 34.57 -17.35
C ALA A 64 -23.66 34.93 -16.98
N SER A 65 -23.20 36.11 -17.42
CA SER A 65 -21.80 36.53 -17.19
C SER A 65 -21.33 36.44 -15.74
N ASN A 66 -22.22 36.71 -14.78
CA ASN A 66 -21.93 36.56 -13.36
C ASN A 66 -21.66 35.08 -12.96
N LEU A 67 -22.40 34.15 -13.51
CA LEU A 67 -22.19 32.72 -13.28
C LEU A 67 -20.90 32.25 -13.95
N VAL A 68 -20.63 32.68 -15.18
CA VAL A 68 -19.41 32.34 -15.92
C VAL A 68 -18.17 32.83 -15.17
N ASN A 69 -18.16 34.09 -14.71
CA ASN A 69 -17.09 34.65 -13.92
C ASN A 69 -16.91 33.88 -12.58
N TYR A 70 -18.02 33.58 -11.90
CA TYR A 70 -18.00 32.81 -10.66
C TYR A 70 -17.40 31.39 -10.84
N LEU A 71 -17.67 30.74 -11.99
CA LEU A 71 -17.10 29.45 -12.34
C LEU A 71 -15.61 29.59 -12.67
N SER A 72 -15.24 30.63 -13.43
CA SER A 72 -13.85 30.94 -13.79
C SER A 72 -12.97 31.16 -12.55
N ASP A 73 -13.46 31.90 -11.55
CA ASP A 73 -12.77 32.12 -10.28
C ASP A 73 -12.51 30.82 -9.50
N ARG A 74 -13.21 29.75 -9.86
CA ARG A 74 -13.07 28.39 -9.29
C ARG A 74 -12.34 27.40 -10.21
N GLY A 75 -11.67 27.93 -11.26
CA GLY A 75 -10.94 27.13 -12.23
C GLY A 75 -11.85 26.28 -13.12
N ILE A 76 -13.05 26.78 -13.46
CA ILE A 76 -13.94 26.18 -14.44
C ILE A 76 -14.19 27.25 -15.50
N SER A 77 -13.51 27.17 -16.63
CA SER A 77 -13.54 28.17 -17.69
C SER A 77 -14.10 27.61 -18.99
N GLN A 78 -14.55 28.52 -19.83
CA GLN A 78 -14.86 28.17 -21.20
C GLN A 78 -13.54 27.99 -21.96
N GLY A 79 -13.35 26.84 -22.57
CA GLY A 79 -12.18 26.53 -23.38
C GLY A 79 -12.48 26.74 -24.87
N ASP A 80 -11.45 27.19 -25.59
CA ASP A 80 -11.47 27.32 -27.04
C ASP A 80 -10.62 26.26 -27.74
N ASP A 81 -9.81 25.50 -26.97
CA ASP A 81 -8.90 24.49 -27.49
C ASP A 81 -9.54 23.10 -27.43
N PRO A 82 -9.88 22.47 -28.56
CA PRO A 82 -10.55 21.17 -28.60
C PRO A 82 -9.76 20.05 -27.89
N ASP A 83 -8.43 20.16 -27.84
CA ASP A 83 -7.55 19.14 -27.23
C ASP A 83 -7.53 19.22 -25.68
N LYS A 84 -7.93 20.36 -25.12
CA LYS A 84 -8.01 20.59 -23.66
C LYS A 84 -9.44 20.53 -23.13
N LEU A 85 -10.43 20.68 -23.99
CA LEU A 85 -11.83 20.61 -23.63
C LEU A 85 -12.17 19.22 -23.07
N LYS A 86 -12.68 19.21 -21.86
CA LYS A 86 -13.37 18.02 -21.37
C LYS A 86 -14.71 17.91 -22.09
N ASN A 87 -15.10 16.69 -22.40
CA ASN A 87 -16.38 16.39 -23.08
C ASN A 87 -17.57 16.65 -22.14
N ILE A 88 -17.64 17.90 -21.67
CA ILE A 88 -18.66 18.42 -20.76
C ILE A 88 -19.21 19.72 -21.36
N GLU A 89 -20.52 19.79 -21.54
CA GLU A 89 -21.20 20.98 -21.98
C GLU A 89 -22.12 21.52 -20.88
N LEU A 90 -22.03 22.83 -20.62
CA LEU A 90 -22.88 23.55 -19.69
C LEU A 90 -23.80 24.47 -20.52
N VAL A 91 -25.04 24.07 -20.67
CA VAL A 91 -26.06 24.84 -21.41
C VAL A 91 -26.83 25.72 -20.43
N ILE A 92 -26.74 27.03 -20.62
CA ILE A 92 -27.44 28.04 -19.81
C ILE A 92 -28.70 28.46 -20.55
N SER A 93 -29.82 28.59 -19.84
CA SER A 93 -31.09 29.09 -20.45
C SER A 93 -30.93 30.52 -20.99
N THR A 94 -31.49 30.79 -22.15
CA THR A 94 -31.49 32.13 -22.76
C THR A 94 -32.19 33.20 -21.90
N ASP A 95 -33.08 32.79 -21.02
CA ASP A 95 -33.80 33.69 -20.09
C ASP A 95 -33.20 33.68 -18.66
N PHE A 96 -32.00 33.11 -18.47
CA PHE A 96 -31.37 32.94 -17.17
C PHE A 96 -31.34 34.22 -16.33
N SER A 97 -30.81 35.32 -16.87
CA SER A 97 -30.77 36.62 -16.17
C SER A 97 -32.14 37.17 -15.84
N LYS A 98 -33.12 36.99 -16.74
CA LYS A 98 -34.50 37.46 -16.52
C LYS A 98 -35.18 36.68 -15.40
N GLN A 99 -35.03 35.35 -15.40
CA GLN A 99 -35.57 34.47 -14.35
C GLN A 99 -34.95 34.80 -13.01
N LEU A 100 -33.62 34.98 -12.94
CA LEU A 100 -32.93 35.37 -11.72
C LEU A 100 -33.43 36.71 -11.16
N ASN A 101 -33.63 37.71 -12.04
CA ASN A 101 -34.11 39.03 -11.63
C ASN A 101 -35.58 39.02 -11.15
N ARG A 102 -36.40 38.07 -11.64
CA ARG A 102 -37.78 37.85 -11.20
C ARG A 102 -37.89 36.99 -9.95
N ALA A 103 -36.75 36.57 -9.41
CA ALA A 103 -36.65 35.63 -8.30
C ALA A 103 -37.26 34.22 -8.64
N GLU A 104 -37.34 33.89 -9.91
CA GLU A 104 -37.75 32.58 -10.42
C GLU A 104 -36.54 31.62 -10.47
N PRO A 105 -36.74 30.29 -10.47
CA PRO A 105 -35.69 29.32 -10.72
C PRO A 105 -35.14 29.48 -12.15
N ALA A 106 -33.81 29.60 -12.29
CA ALA A 106 -33.13 29.62 -13.57
C ALA A 106 -32.52 28.26 -13.86
N GLU A 107 -32.68 27.78 -15.08
CA GLU A 107 -32.23 26.44 -15.48
C GLU A 107 -30.85 26.47 -16.10
N VAL A 108 -30.02 25.50 -15.66
CA VAL A 108 -28.72 25.18 -16.22
C VAL A 108 -28.66 23.68 -16.43
N THR A 109 -28.37 23.26 -17.66
CA THR A 109 -28.23 21.83 -18.00
C THR A 109 -26.78 21.45 -18.16
N LEU A 110 -26.32 20.46 -17.39
CA LEU A 110 -25.01 19.89 -17.52
C LEU A 110 -25.08 18.60 -18.33
N ILE A 111 -24.48 18.59 -19.51
CA ILE A 111 -24.42 17.46 -20.44
C ILE A 111 -23.02 16.87 -20.35
N ALA A 112 -22.93 15.63 -19.92
CA ALA A 112 -21.66 14.91 -19.80
C ALA A 112 -21.90 13.39 -19.74
N ASP A 113 -20.95 12.61 -20.23
CA ASP A 113 -20.97 11.16 -20.06
C ASP A 113 -20.55 10.79 -18.64
N GLN A 114 -21.52 10.36 -17.82
CA GLN A 114 -21.29 9.97 -16.43
C GLN A 114 -20.65 8.57 -16.28
N SER A 115 -20.59 7.79 -17.36
CA SER A 115 -19.93 6.49 -17.35
C SER A 115 -18.41 6.60 -17.42
N GLU A 116 -17.90 7.73 -17.85
CA GLU A 116 -16.47 8.01 -17.96
C GLU A 116 -15.89 8.44 -16.63
N ASP A 117 -15.07 7.58 -16.03
CA ASP A 117 -14.44 7.82 -14.73
C ASP A 117 -13.57 9.09 -14.68
N SER A 118 -12.94 9.45 -15.80
CA SER A 118 -12.13 10.65 -15.95
C SER A 118 -12.91 11.94 -15.74
N LEU A 119 -14.22 11.94 -16.06
CA LEU A 119 -15.12 13.11 -15.98
C LEU A 119 -15.81 13.22 -14.62
N ARG A 120 -15.92 12.15 -13.83
CA ARG A 120 -16.64 12.14 -12.54
C ARG A 120 -16.20 13.25 -11.59
N THR A 121 -14.89 13.45 -11.47
CA THR A 121 -14.33 14.48 -10.57
C THR A 121 -14.67 15.88 -11.08
N ALA A 122 -14.59 16.12 -12.39
CA ALA A 122 -14.94 17.39 -13.01
C ALA A 122 -16.43 17.69 -12.86
N ILE A 123 -17.29 16.72 -13.14
CA ILE A 123 -18.77 16.84 -12.98
C ILE A 123 -19.10 17.16 -11.51
N ALA A 124 -18.49 16.47 -10.55
CA ALA A 124 -18.72 16.73 -9.12
C ALA A 124 -18.25 18.13 -8.69
N ARG A 125 -17.15 18.62 -9.26
CA ARG A 125 -16.64 19.99 -9.02
C ARG A 125 -17.58 21.04 -9.59
N ILE A 126 -18.06 20.85 -10.83
CA ILE A 126 -19.03 21.76 -11.48
C ILE A 126 -20.33 21.77 -10.70
N LYS A 127 -20.91 20.62 -10.35
CA LYS A 127 -22.14 20.53 -9.54
C LYS A 127 -22.00 21.24 -8.19
N ARG A 128 -20.85 21.11 -7.51
CA ARG A 128 -20.57 21.82 -6.26
C ARG A 128 -20.49 23.32 -6.46
N ALA A 129 -19.82 23.79 -7.51
CA ALA A 129 -19.72 25.23 -7.82
C ALA A 129 -21.10 25.83 -8.12
N LEU A 130 -21.93 25.17 -8.93
CA LEU A 130 -23.30 25.57 -9.22
C LEU A 130 -24.19 25.60 -7.96
N GLY A 131 -24.06 24.59 -7.09
CA GLY A 131 -24.76 24.54 -5.80
C GLY A 131 -24.36 25.69 -4.87
N SER A 132 -23.06 26.01 -4.80
CA SER A 132 -22.55 27.15 -4.01
C SER A 132 -23.06 28.48 -4.55
N TYR A 133 -23.03 28.67 -5.88
CA TYR A 133 -23.60 29.85 -6.53
C TYR A 133 -25.09 30.02 -6.20
N SER A 134 -25.87 28.96 -6.34
CA SER A 134 -27.29 28.94 -5.99
C SER A 134 -27.52 29.34 -4.52
N SER A 135 -26.74 28.78 -3.59
CA SER A 135 -26.85 29.11 -2.16
C SER A 135 -26.52 30.57 -1.87
N GLU A 136 -25.54 31.13 -2.56
CA GLU A 136 -25.16 32.54 -2.45
C GLU A 136 -26.29 33.47 -2.91
N ILE A 137 -26.86 33.19 -4.08
CA ILE A 137 -28.01 33.95 -4.58
C ILE A 137 -29.21 33.87 -3.64
N VAL A 138 -29.51 32.68 -3.10
CA VAL A 138 -30.59 32.51 -2.11
C VAL A 138 -30.34 33.35 -0.87
N SER A 139 -29.09 33.32 -0.34
CA SER A 139 -28.71 34.12 0.81
C SER A 139 -28.90 35.63 0.57
N LEU A 140 -28.47 36.14 -0.59
CA LEU A 140 -28.64 37.53 -0.96
C LEU A 140 -30.14 37.92 -1.07
N ARG A 141 -30.97 37.04 -1.65
CA ARG A 141 -32.41 37.22 -1.75
C ARG A 141 -33.11 37.28 -0.40
N LEU A 142 -32.67 36.47 0.56
CA LEU A 142 -33.19 36.47 1.93
C LEU A 142 -32.83 37.75 2.66
N ILE A 143 -31.58 38.18 2.56
CA ILE A 143 -31.08 39.42 3.19
C ILE A 143 -31.86 40.61 2.65
N SER A 144 -32.09 40.69 1.32
CA SER A 144 -32.84 41.79 0.70
C SER A 144 -34.31 41.88 1.15
N ARG A 145 -34.84 40.75 1.68
CA ARG A 145 -36.18 40.67 2.27
C ARG A 145 -36.22 40.81 3.79
N GLY A 146 -35.08 41.13 4.41
CA GLY A 146 -34.94 41.23 5.87
C GLY A 146 -35.01 39.89 6.60
N ILE A 147 -34.84 38.76 5.89
CA ILE A 147 -34.90 37.43 6.45
C ILE A 147 -33.48 36.96 6.69
N ASN A 148 -33.22 36.39 7.87
CA ASN A 148 -31.91 35.83 8.20
C ASN A 148 -31.61 34.59 7.36
N PRO A 149 -30.52 34.55 6.56
CA PRO A 149 -30.17 33.39 5.74
C PRO A 149 -29.96 32.08 6.49
N ASN A 150 -29.64 32.16 7.78
CA ASN A 150 -29.48 30.98 8.65
C ASN A 150 -30.76 30.12 8.78
N ILE A 151 -31.93 30.64 8.36
CA ILE A 151 -33.18 29.88 8.38
C ILE A 151 -33.13 28.67 7.42
N ILE A 152 -32.29 28.72 6.38
CA ILE A 152 -32.11 27.62 5.43
C ILE A 152 -31.31 26.47 6.05
N ASN A 153 -30.38 26.80 6.97
CA ASN A 153 -29.53 25.85 7.67
C ASN A 153 -29.73 25.95 9.17
N PRO A 154 -30.84 25.46 9.71
CA PRO A 154 -31.21 25.62 11.13
C PRO A 154 -30.28 24.84 12.08
N VAL A 155 -29.54 23.87 11.57
CA VAL A 155 -28.58 23.09 12.32
C VAL A 155 -27.16 23.39 11.81
N LYS A 156 -26.32 23.95 12.64
CA LYS A 156 -24.88 24.12 12.37
C LYS A 156 -24.14 22.93 12.97
N VAL A 157 -23.59 22.09 12.11
CA VAL A 157 -22.74 20.99 12.52
C VAL A 157 -21.30 21.51 12.63
N HIS A 158 -20.77 21.52 13.84
CA HIS A 158 -19.36 21.79 14.08
C HIS A 158 -18.65 20.44 14.28
N ILE A 159 -17.81 20.07 13.33
CA ILE A 159 -16.96 18.89 13.47
C ILE A 159 -15.67 19.33 14.13
N GLN A 160 -15.47 18.90 15.39
CA GLN A 160 -14.21 19.08 16.08
C GLN A 160 -13.36 17.83 15.85
N ASP A 161 -12.42 17.95 14.92
CA ASP A 161 -11.47 16.89 14.63
C ASP A 161 -10.47 16.73 15.77
N GLN A 162 -10.53 15.60 16.47
CA GLN A 162 -9.63 15.26 17.57
C GLN A 162 -8.40 14.47 17.11
N ALA A 163 -8.29 14.17 15.81
CA ALA A 163 -7.16 13.43 15.28
C ALA A 163 -5.87 14.26 15.33
N THR A 164 -4.80 13.66 15.85
CA THR A 164 -3.48 14.26 15.77
C THR A 164 -2.97 14.22 14.33
N ALA A 165 -2.01 15.08 13.96
CA ALA A 165 -1.39 15.07 12.64
C ALA A 165 -0.81 13.69 12.29
N VAL A 166 -0.28 12.97 13.28
CA VAL A 166 0.25 11.61 13.11
C VAL A 166 -0.87 10.59 12.88
N SER A 167 -1.98 10.69 13.61
CA SER A 167 -3.08 9.71 13.44
C SER A 167 -3.85 9.90 12.14
N LYS A 168 -3.89 11.12 11.57
CA LYS A 168 -4.49 11.39 10.26
C LYS A 168 -3.80 10.62 9.13
N GLY A 169 -2.46 10.48 9.20
CA GLY A 169 -1.68 9.70 8.26
C GLY A 169 -1.78 8.18 8.41
N GLY A 170 -2.54 7.69 9.41
CA GLY A 170 -2.50 6.28 9.83
C GLY A 170 -2.83 5.26 8.74
N GLN A 171 -3.72 5.58 7.82
CA GLN A 171 -4.04 4.67 6.71
C GLN A 171 -2.89 4.58 5.70
N ILE A 172 -2.28 5.70 5.36
CA ILE A 172 -1.11 5.74 4.47
C ILE A 172 0.09 5.06 5.12
N MET A 173 0.31 5.34 6.42
CA MET A 173 1.34 4.66 7.21
C MET A 173 1.12 3.14 7.26
N GLY A 174 -0.16 2.70 7.30
CA GLY A 174 -0.52 1.29 7.22
C GLY A 174 -0.06 0.64 5.92
N VAL A 175 -0.33 1.28 4.79
CA VAL A 175 0.13 0.79 3.47
C VAL A 175 1.66 0.76 3.38
N MET A 176 2.34 1.80 3.87
CA MET A 176 3.80 1.86 3.91
C MET A 176 4.39 0.71 4.72
N THR A 177 3.84 0.49 5.93
CA THR A 177 4.28 -0.59 6.83
C THR A 177 4.02 -1.96 6.22
N MET A 178 2.87 -2.15 5.56
CA MET A 178 2.55 -3.37 4.83
C MET A 178 3.60 -3.67 3.75
N LEU A 179 3.97 -2.68 2.94
CA LEU A 179 4.98 -2.85 1.88
C LEU A 179 6.37 -3.15 2.45
N MET A 180 6.72 -2.57 3.62
CA MET A 180 7.95 -2.90 4.34
C MET A 180 7.96 -4.36 4.79
N ILE A 181 6.88 -4.87 5.36
CA ILE A 181 6.79 -6.29 5.77
C ILE A 181 6.78 -7.23 4.56
N LEU A 182 6.08 -6.87 3.48
CA LEU A 182 6.08 -7.67 2.25
C LEU A 182 7.45 -7.74 1.59
N SER A 183 8.30 -6.73 1.76
CA SER A 183 9.68 -6.76 1.24
C SER A 183 10.50 -7.92 1.80
N VAL A 184 10.21 -8.36 3.03
CA VAL A 184 10.85 -9.55 3.65
C VAL A 184 10.59 -10.80 2.83
N PHE A 185 9.33 -10.99 2.40
CA PHE A 185 8.94 -12.15 1.60
C PHE A 185 9.55 -12.11 0.20
N VAL A 186 9.51 -10.96 -0.45
CA VAL A 186 9.97 -10.81 -1.85
C VAL A 186 11.49 -10.91 -1.94
N ALA A 187 12.23 -10.33 -0.98
CA ALA A 187 13.69 -10.33 -1.00
C ALA A 187 14.29 -11.74 -0.85
N GLY A 188 13.66 -12.61 -0.03
CA GLY A 188 14.12 -13.99 0.17
C GLY A 188 13.64 -14.99 -0.89
N MET A 189 12.60 -14.64 -1.66
CA MET A 189 11.86 -15.60 -2.50
C MET A 189 12.74 -16.32 -3.53
N ASN A 190 13.50 -15.58 -4.33
CA ASN A 190 14.33 -16.19 -5.37
C ASN A 190 15.43 -17.09 -4.79
N LEU A 191 16.02 -16.68 -3.68
CA LEU A 191 17.00 -17.52 -2.98
C LEU A 191 16.36 -18.80 -2.43
N ALA A 192 15.15 -18.70 -1.87
CA ALA A 192 14.42 -19.87 -1.40
C ALA A 192 14.17 -20.88 -2.52
N ILE A 193 13.77 -20.41 -3.70
CA ILE A 193 13.53 -21.27 -4.88
C ILE A 193 14.86 -21.88 -5.36
N ASP A 194 15.90 -21.07 -5.50
CA ASP A 194 17.18 -21.53 -6.06
C ASP A 194 17.85 -22.57 -5.18
N THR A 195 17.84 -22.38 -3.86
CA THR A 195 18.47 -23.27 -2.89
C THR A 195 17.65 -24.53 -2.56
N SER A 196 16.45 -24.68 -3.11
CA SER A 196 15.57 -25.84 -2.90
C SER A 196 15.20 -26.52 -4.21
N ALA A 197 14.17 -26.06 -4.93
CA ALA A 197 13.75 -26.59 -6.21
C ALA A 197 14.85 -26.47 -7.28
N GLY A 198 15.61 -25.35 -7.26
CA GLY A 198 16.74 -25.16 -8.18
C GLY A 198 17.88 -26.16 -7.96
N GLU A 199 18.23 -26.47 -6.71
CA GLU A 199 19.21 -27.51 -6.40
C GLU A 199 18.68 -28.90 -6.76
N ARG A 200 17.38 -29.16 -6.59
CA ARG A 200 16.75 -30.40 -7.01
C ARG A 200 16.78 -30.58 -8.53
N GLU A 201 16.40 -29.56 -9.28
CA GLU A 201 16.41 -29.56 -10.75
C GLU A 201 17.82 -29.82 -11.32
N ARG A 202 18.87 -29.32 -10.64
CA ARG A 202 20.28 -29.53 -10.98
C ARG A 202 20.87 -30.83 -10.41
N ASN A 203 20.07 -31.66 -9.72
CA ASN A 203 20.50 -32.87 -9.03
C ASN A 203 21.59 -32.65 -7.94
N SER A 204 21.83 -31.41 -7.54
CA SER A 204 22.82 -31.09 -6.49
C SER A 204 22.31 -31.36 -5.09
N LEU A 205 20.98 -31.37 -4.87
CA LEU A 205 20.36 -31.68 -3.59
C LEU A 205 20.68 -33.12 -3.14
N ALA A 206 20.63 -34.10 -4.02
CA ALA A 206 20.97 -35.49 -3.72
C ALA A 206 22.45 -35.64 -3.30
N LEU A 207 23.34 -34.89 -3.97
CA LEU A 207 24.76 -34.86 -3.60
C LEU A 207 24.95 -34.24 -2.22
N LEU A 208 24.24 -33.15 -1.88
CA LEU A 208 24.32 -32.54 -0.55
C LEU A 208 23.85 -33.50 0.56
N LEU A 209 22.81 -34.29 0.30
CA LEU A 209 22.27 -35.29 1.24
C LEU A 209 23.16 -36.51 1.41
N SER A 210 24.07 -36.80 0.45
CA SER A 210 25.07 -37.86 0.60
C SER A 210 26.24 -37.52 1.55
N HIS A 211 26.41 -36.24 1.87
CA HIS A 211 27.44 -35.81 2.83
C HIS A 211 27.03 -36.13 4.26
N PRO A 212 28.00 -36.30 5.19
CA PRO A 212 27.73 -36.65 6.60
C PRO A 212 27.20 -35.43 7.41
N VAL A 213 26.07 -34.87 6.95
CA VAL A 213 25.34 -33.78 7.58
C VAL A 213 23.90 -34.19 7.85
N SER A 214 23.28 -33.72 8.94
CA SER A 214 21.89 -34.02 9.22
C SER A 214 20.98 -33.19 8.31
N VAL A 215 19.86 -33.78 7.88
CA VAL A 215 18.83 -33.08 7.09
C VAL A 215 18.36 -31.79 7.79
N LEU A 216 18.21 -31.85 9.13
CA LEU A 216 17.82 -30.67 9.90
C LEU A 216 18.87 -29.54 9.80
N GLN A 217 20.19 -29.88 9.85
CA GLN A 217 21.22 -28.86 9.66
C GLN A 217 21.21 -28.23 8.28
N LEU A 218 20.88 -29.00 7.23
CA LEU A 218 20.72 -28.52 5.87
C LEU A 218 19.52 -27.57 5.78
N VAL A 219 18.34 -27.97 6.27
CA VAL A 219 17.13 -27.15 6.28
C VAL A 219 17.36 -25.85 7.05
N MET A 220 17.91 -25.94 8.25
CA MET A 220 18.19 -24.76 9.07
C MET A 220 19.18 -23.79 8.42
N SER A 221 20.25 -24.29 7.77
CA SER A 221 21.21 -23.42 7.08
C SER A 221 20.56 -22.64 5.93
N LYS A 222 19.70 -23.29 5.16
CA LYS A 222 18.93 -22.64 4.09
C LYS A 222 17.90 -21.65 4.63
N THR A 223 17.17 -22.02 5.68
CA THR A 223 16.20 -21.12 6.33
C THR A 223 16.90 -19.86 6.86
N VAL A 224 18.02 -19.99 7.55
CA VAL A 224 18.78 -18.84 8.06
C VAL A 224 19.31 -17.97 6.91
N ALA A 225 19.86 -18.59 5.85
CA ALA A 225 20.34 -17.84 4.69
C ALA A 225 19.23 -17.01 4.04
N VAL A 226 18.07 -17.62 3.75
CA VAL A 226 16.91 -16.93 3.16
C VAL A 226 16.38 -15.85 4.10
N SER A 227 16.32 -16.10 5.42
CA SER A 227 15.90 -15.10 6.41
C SER A 227 16.81 -13.89 6.44
N ILE A 228 18.13 -14.08 6.31
CA ILE A 228 19.09 -12.96 6.22
C ILE A 228 18.78 -12.09 5.01
N PHE A 229 18.50 -12.68 3.86
CA PHE A 229 18.14 -11.90 2.66
C PHE A 229 16.78 -11.20 2.82
N GLY A 230 15.79 -11.84 3.45
CA GLY A 230 14.55 -11.19 3.83
C GLY A 230 14.76 -9.97 4.73
N MET A 231 15.62 -10.10 5.75
CA MET A 231 15.99 -8.98 6.63
C MET A 231 16.74 -7.86 5.90
N LEU A 232 17.66 -8.21 4.99
CA LEU A 232 18.34 -7.22 4.15
C LEU A 232 17.34 -6.43 3.29
N GLY A 233 16.31 -7.10 2.75
CA GLY A 233 15.22 -6.43 2.03
C GLY A 233 14.48 -5.45 2.92
N LEU A 234 14.10 -5.83 4.13
CA LEU A 234 13.43 -4.94 5.09
C LEU A 234 14.31 -3.74 5.45
N ILE A 235 15.56 -3.98 5.79
CA ILE A 235 16.52 -2.91 6.16
C ILE A 235 16.67 -1.93 5.00
N LEU A 236 16.85 -2.42 3.78
CA LEU A 236 16.96 -1.58 2.60
C LEU A 236 15.68 -0.76 2.38
N THR A 237 14.51 -1.39 2.48
CA THR A 237 13.22 -0.69 2.35
C THR A 237 13.07 0.42 3.40
N ILE A 238 13.42 0.16 4.66
CA ILE A 238 13.38 1.17 5.74
C ILE A 238 14.33 2.33 5.42
N ILE A 239 15.56 2.02 5.02
CA ILE A 239 16.57 3.04 4.69
C ILE A 239 16.05 3.92 3.54
N VAL A 240 15.64 3.31 2.43
CA VAL A 240 15.13 4.05 1.26
C VAL A 240 13.91 4.88 1.63
N SER A 241 12.96 4.32 2.39
CA SER A 241 11.77 5.02 2.86
C SER A 241 12.13 6.26 3.69
N LYS A 242 13.10 6.14 4.60
CA LYS A 242 13.55 7.25 5.44
C LYS A 242 14.14 8.40 4.64
N PHE A 243 14.79 8.10 3.50
CA PHE A 243 15.35 9.13 2.63
C PHE A 243 14.33 9.70 1.63
N VAL A 244 13.38 8.91 1.17
CA VAL A 244 12.47 9.28 0.07
C VAL A 244 11.18 9.94 0.58
N TYR A 245 10.60 9.45 1.66
CA TYR A 245 9.32 9.98 2.15
C TYR A 245 9.34 11.44 2.62
N PRO A 246 10.42 12.03 3.13
CA PRO A 246 10.46 13.47 3.40
C PRO A 246 10.23 14.38 2.18
N PHE A 247 10.41 13.88 0.96
CA PHE A 247 10.14 14.64 -0.26
C PHE A 247 8.67 14.68 -0.67
N VAL A 248 7.82 13.86 -0.04
CA VAL A 248 6.37 13.86 -0.31
C VAL A 248 5.72 15.02 0.45
N PRO A 249 4.85 15.82 -0.18
CA PRO A 249 4.25 17.01 0.43
C PRO A 249 3.12 16.66 1.43
N TRP A 250 3.45 15.95 2.51
CA TRP A 250 2.50 15.52 3.56
C TRP A 250 1.72 16.66 4.21
N GLN A 251 2.35 17.83 4.28
CA GLN A 251 1.78 19.02 4.92
C GLN A 251 0.49 19.47 4.23
N GLU A 252 0.37 19.25 2.94
CA GLU A 252 -0.84 19.57 2.17
C GLU A 252 -2.04 18.70 2.56
N LEU A 253 -1.79 17.51 3.12
CA LEU A 253 -2.81 16.63 3.70
C LEU A 253 -3.07 16.87 5.19
N GLY A 254 -2.35 17.82 5.81
CA GLY A 254 -2.51 18.18 7.22
C GLY A 254 -1.91 17.18 8.21
N PHE A 255 -0.97 16.33 7.78
CA PHE A 255 -0.23 15.41 8.65
C PHE A 255 1.26 15.34 8.29
N SER A 256 2.04 14.68 9.13
CA SER A 256 3.45 14.40 8.90
C SER A 256 3.72 12.91 9.00
N VAL A 257 4.64 12.41 8.16
CA VAL A 257 5.13 11.04 8.20
C VAL A 257 6.57 11.06 8.69
N ASP A 258 6.80 10.44 9.84
CA ASP A 258 8.15 10.28 10.39
C ASP A 258 8.42 8.82 10.72
N ILE A 259 9.55 8.32 10.23
CA ILE A 259 10.05 7.00 10.55
C ILE A 259 10.93 7.13 11.79
N SER A 260 10.29 7.09 12.97
CA SER A 260 10.95 7.22 14.26
C SER A 260 11.91 6.06 14.56
N GLY A 261 12.87 6.27 15.46
CA GLY A 261 13.79 5.22 15.90
C GLY A 261 13.06 4.05 16.56
N SER A 262 11.98 4.32 17.31
CA SER A 262 11.13 3.30 17.93
C SER A 262 10.40 2.45 16.87
N PHE A 263 9.91 3.06 15.81
CA PHE A 263 9.32 2.35 14.68
C PHE A 263 10.35 1.42 14.00
N VAL A 264 11.56 1.93 13.72
CA VAL A 264 12.63 1.13 13.12
C VAL A 264 12.97 -0.07 13.99
N LEU A 265 13.13 0.12 15.29
CA LEU A 265 13.40 -0.98 16.21
C LEU A 265 12.27 -2.00 16.24
N GLY A 266 11.03 -1.55 16.34
CA GLY A 266 9.85 -2.42 16.28
C GLY A 266 9.76 -3.19 14.97
N ALA A 267 10.02 -2.53 13.83
CA ALA A 267 10.03 -3.15 12.51
C ALA A 267 11.13 -4.20 12.36
N LEU A 268 12.32 -3.99 12.91
CA LEU A 268 13.40 -4.98 12.90
C LEU A 268 13.07 -6.18 13.79
N LEU A 269 12.49 -5.98 14.97
CA LEU A 269 12.07 -7.05 15.87
C LEU A 269 10.93 -7.89 15.26
N ALA A 270 9.88 -7.25 14.77
CA ALA A 270 8.79 -7.91 14.08
C ALA A 270 9.28 -8.60 12.80
N GLY A 271 10.07 -7.90 12.01
CA GLY A 271 10.65 -8.40 10.76
C GLY A 271 11.51 -9.62 10.92
N PHE A 272 12.22 -9.75 12.04
CA PHE A 272 13.04 -10.95 12.32
C PHE A 272 12.17 -12.22 12.40
N SER A 273 11.07 -12.19 13.15
CA SER A 273 10.15 -13.33 13.22
C SER A 273 9.47 -13.61 11.89
N VAL A 274 9.06 -12.54 11.19
CA VAL A 274 8.46 -12.65 9.85
C VAL A 274 9.46 -13.19 8.82
N ALA A 275 10.75 -12.84 8.91
CA ALA A 275 11.77 -13.33 7.98
C ALA A 275 11.99 -14.85 8.12
N ILE A 276 12.03 -15.36 9.35
CA ILE A 276 12.13 -16.80 9.60
C ILE A 276 10.87 -17.52 9.08
N PHE A 277 9.70 -16.94 9.28
CA PHE A 277 8.45 -17.48 8.78
C PHE A 277 8.40 -17.48 7.25
N ALA A 278 8.73 -16.36 6.61
CA ALA A 278 8.76 -16.24 5.16
C ALA A 278 9.72 -17.26 4.54
N ALA A 279 10.93 -17.38 5.09
CA ALA A 279 11.92 -18.34 4.65
C ALA A 279 11.44 -19.79 4.80
N SER A 280 10.91 -20.16 5.98
CA SER A 280 10.44 -21.52 6.23
C SER A 280 9.24 -21.89 5.35
N MET A 281 8.30 -20.97 5.17
CA MET A 281 7.13 -21.17 4.30
C MET A 281 7.52 -21.34 2.82
N GLN A 282 8.37 -20.44 2.32
CA GLN A 282 8.80 -20.47 0.93
C GLN A 282 9.66 -21.71 0.61
N LEU A 283 10.59 -22.06 1.50
CA LEU A 283 11.41 -23.28 1.35
C LEU A 283 10.54 -24.53 1.42
N PHE A 284 9.60 -24.61 2.38
CA PHE A 284 8.71 -25.76 2.50
C PHE A 284 7.95 -26.04 1.21
N VAL A 285 7.34 -25.01 0.64
CA VAL A 285 6.57 -25.10 -0.60
C VAL A 285 7.48 -25.39 -1.80
N SER A 286 8.65 -24.75 -1.84
CA SER A 286 9.60 -24.93 -2.93
C SER A 286 10.23 -26.34 -2.95
N PHE A 287 10.46 -26.98 -1.79
CA PHE A 287 10.92 -28.37 -1.77
C PHE A 287 9.88 -29.36 -2.28
N MET A 288 8.61 -29.01 -2.32
CA MET A 288 7.57 -29.87 -2.95
C MET A 288 7.61 -29.80 -4.48
N ALA A 289 8.13 -28.73 -5.06
CA ALA A 289 8.21 -28.52 -6.49
C ALA A 289 9.34 -29.34 -7.15
N LYS A 290 9.14 -29.71 -8.42
CA LYS A 290 10.14 -30.47 -9.21
C LYS A 290 11.08 -29.56 -10.01
N SER A 291 10.68 -28.33 -10.27
CA SER A 291 11.45 -27.36 -11.04
C SER A 291 11.35 -25.96 -10.49
N PHE A 292 12.26 -25.07 -10.91
CA PHE A 292 12.25 -23.66 -10.53
C PHE A 292 10.91 -22.97 -10.86
N LYS A 293 10.36 -23.22 -12.07
CA LYS A 293 9.09 -22.63 -12.51
C LYS A 293 7.90 -23.10 -11.69
N GLU A 294 7.87 -24.39 -11.35
CA GLU A 294 6.81 -24.97 -10.50
C GLU A 294 6.87 -24.36 -9.09
N ALA A 295 8.06 -24.23 -8.51
CA ALA A 295 8.25 -23.60 -7.21
C ALA A 295 7.79 -22.14 -7.21
N GLN A 296 8.12 -21.40 -8.26
CA GLN A 296 7.68 -20.01 -8.41
C GLN A 296 6.15 -19.91 -8.43
N THR A 297 5.48 -20.81 -9.14
CA THR A 297 4.02 -20.89 -9.20
C THR A 297 3.43 -21.18 -7.81
N TYR A 298 3.94 -22.21 -7.13
CA TYR A 298 3.45 -22.60 -5.81
C TYR A 298 3.66 -21.47 -4.77
N ILE A 299 4.82 -20.84 -4.75
CA ILE A 299 5.10 -19.72 -3.85
C ILE A 299 4.14 -18.55 -4.17
N SER A 300 3.89 -18.25 -5.44
CA SER A 300 2.94 -17.19 -5.81
C SER A 300 1.56 -17.43 -5.21
N PHE A 301 1.05 -18.66 -5.23
CA PHE A 301 -0.22 -18.99 -4.59
C PHE A 301 -0.16 -18.86 -3.07
N VAL A 302 0.89 -19.36 -2.43
CA VAL A 302 1.00 -19.31 -0.96
C VAL A 302 1.20 -17.88 -0.46
N MET A 303 1.79 -17.00 -1.26
CA MET A 303 1.93 -15.58 -0.95
C MET A 303 0.59 -14.83 -0.82
N PHE A 304 -0.51 -15.35 -1.36
CA PHE A 304 -1.83 -14.77 -1.11
C PHE A 304 -2.19 -14.74 0.38
N VAL A 305 -1.73 -15.70 1.17
CA VAL A 305 -2.02 -15.75 2.62
C VAL A 305 -1.41 -14.55 3.37
N PRO A 306 -0.08 -14.33 3.36
CA PRO A 306 0.50 -13.16 4.05
C PRO A 306 0.04 -11.84 3.44
N ILE A 307 -0.23 -11.78 2.13
CA ILE A 307 -0.78 -10.59 1.49
C ILE A 307 -2.18 -10.30 2.03
N ALA A 308 -3.09 -11.27 2.04
CA ALA A 308 -4.45 -11.10 2.56
C ALA A 308 -4.46 -10.70 4.04
N MET A 309 -3.61 -11.33 4.87
CA MET A 309 -3.45 -10.96 6.28
C MET A 309 -2.92 -9.53 6.45
N SER A 310 -2.02 -9.10 5.58
CA SER A 310 -1.48 -7.74 5.60
C SER A 310 -2.52 -6.70 5.17
N TYR A 311 -3.32 -7.00 4.16
CA TYR A 311 -4.45 -6.14 3.77
C TYR A 311 -5.51 -6.05 4.86
N ALA A 312 -5.88 -7.17 5.48
CA ALA A 312 -6.84 -7.19 6.58
C ALA A 312 -6.39 -6.30 7.75
N ALA A 313 -5.10 -6.36 8.10
CA ALA A 313 -4.50 -5.50 9.12
C ALA A 313 -4.51 -4.01 8.73
N THR A 314 -4.22 -3.70 7.46
CA THR A 314 -4.08 -2.31 6.97
C THR A 314 -5.43 -1.61 6.82
N LEU A 315 -6.45 -2.33 6.37
CA LEU A 315 -7.80 -1.80 6.15
C LEU A 315 -8.68 -1.85 7.41
N ASP A 316 -8.11 -2.21 8.56
CA ASP A 316 -8.82 -2.39 9.82
C ASP A 316 -9.99 -3.41 9.71
N PHE A 317 -9.86 -4.32 8.74
CA PHE A 317 -10.77 -5.45 8.51
C PHE A 317 -10.41 -6.63 9.43
N ALA A 318 -9.33 -6.46 10.20
CA ALA A 318 -8.85 -7.45 11.11
C ALA A 318 -9.76 -7.45 12.33
N VAL A 319 -10.60 -8.43 12.36
CA VAL A 319 -11.33 -8.86 13.54
C VAL A 319 -10.31 -8.98 14.69
N GLU A 320 -10.73 -8.78 15.92
CA GLU A 320 -9.84 -8.84 17.09
C GLU A 320 -9.02 -10.15 17.14
N GLU A 321 -9.55 -11.24 16.59
CA GLU A 321 -8.88 -12.54 16.50
C GLU A 321 -7.61 -12.51 15.64
N LEU A 322 -7.61 -11.77 14.52
CA LEU A 322 -6.46 -11.62 13.63
C LEU A 322 -5.34 -10.76 14.24
N ARG A 323 -5.64 -10.05 15.32
CA ARG A 323 -4.67 -9.24 16.06
C ARG A 323 -3.52 -10.06 16.66
N TRP A 324 -3.78 -11.33 16.95
CA TRP A 324 -2.80 -12.24 17.53
C TRP A 324 -2.14 -13.17 16.50
N ALA A 325 -2.63 -13.12 15.26
CA ALA A 325 -2.18 -14.01 14.20
C ALA A 325 -0.78 -13.64 13.67
N PRO A 326 -0.05 -14.62 13.11
CA PRO A 326 1.21 -14.39 12.42
C PRO A 326 1.06 -13.34 11.31
N VAL A 327 2.07 -12.50 11.12
CA VAL A 327 2.13 -11.40 10.14
C VAL A 327 1.15 -10.28 10.44
N SER A 328 -0.14 -10.57 10.58
CA SER A 328 -1.19 -9.58 10.86
C SER A 328 -0.98 -8.89 12.20
N GLY A 329 -0.70 -9.64 13.27
CA GLY A 329 -0.49 -9.06 14.60
C GLY A 329 0.75 -8.16 14.68
N GLN A 330 1.85 -8.57 14.05
CA GLN A 330 3.05 -7.73 13.95
C GLN A 330 2.79 -6.46 13.15
N LEU A 331 2.08 -6.58 12.02
CA LEU A 331 1.77 -5.44 11.17
C LEU A 331 0.86 -4.44 11.88
N GLN A 332 -0.19 -4.90 12.58
CA GLN A 332 -1.07 -4.02 13.37
C GLN A 332 -0.30 -3.30 14.48
N ALA A 333 0.57 -4.02 15.20
CA ALA A 333 1.40 -3.40 16.23
C ALA A 333 2.32 -2.31 15.67
N LEU A 334 2.87 -2.51 14.48
CA LEU A 334 3.69 -1.51 13.80
C LEU A 334 2.86 -0.33 13.28
N ILE A 335 1.64 -0.58 12.78
CA ILE A 335 0.71 0.47 12.35
C ILE A 335 0.30 1.34 13.56
N ASP A 336 0.00 0.74 14.69
CA ASP A 336 -0.34 1.46 15.92
C ASP A 336 0.85 2.31 16.40
N LEU A 337 2.06 1.77 16.33
CA LEU A 337 3.29 2.51 16.63
C LEU A 337 3.51 3.68 15.65
N ALA A 338 3.24 3.47 14.37
CA ALA A 338 3.32 4.51 13.35
C ALA A 338 2.28 5.61 13.55
N LYS A 339 1.10 5.28 14.12
CA LYS A 339 0.07 6.24 14.54
C LYS A 339 0.42 6.99 15.84
N GLY A 340 1.60 6.76 16.39
CA GLY A 340 2.05 7.39 17.65
C GLY A 340 1.41 6.81 18.91
N LYS A 341 0.79 5.64 18.85
CA LYS A 341 0.30 4.92 20.02
C LYS A 341 1.46 4.23 20.76
N GLU A 342 1.24 3.88 22.01
CA GLU A 342 2.19 3.07 22.77
C GLU A 342 2.37 1.70 22.11
N ILE A 343 3.59 1.15 22.21
CA ILE A 343 3.92 -0.15 21.63
C ILE A 343 3.09 -1.22 22.35
N PRO A 344 2.23 -1.98 21.65
CA PRO A 344 1.47 -3.07 22.25
C PRO A 344 2.40 -4.30 22.44
N LEU A 345 3.30 -4.23 23.44
CA LEU A 345 4.35 -5.22 23.68
C LEU A 345 3.81 -6.65 23.78
N LEU A 346 2.69 -6.85 24.47
CA LEU A 346 2.06 -8.17 24.61
C LEU A 346 1.61 -8.72 23.25
N GLN A 347 0.95 -7.89 22.43
CA GLN A 347 0.51 -8.27 21.11
C GLN A 347 1.69 -8.62 20.21
N LEU A 348 2.73 -7.79 20.22
CA LEU A 348 3.94 -8.02 19.42
C LEU A 348 4.66 -9.32 19.87
N ALA A 349 4.79 -9.55 21.18
CA ALA A 349 5.42 -10.75 21.72
C ALA A 349 4.64 -12.03 21.34
N VAL A 350 3.31 -12.03 21.52
CA VAL A 350 2.46 -13.18 21.21
C VAL A 350 2.46 -13.47 19.71
N SER A 351 2.31 -12.46 18.86
CA SER A 351 2.33 -12.65 17.41
C SER A 351 3.70 -13.09 16.90
N CYS A 352 4.81 -12.58 17.44
CA CYS A 352 6.15 -13.06 17.11
C CYS A 352 6.36 -14.53 17.56
N LEU A 353 5.91 -14.87 18.76
CA LEU A 353 6.05 -16.24 19.27
C LEU A 353 5.21 -17.22 18.44
N SER A 354 3.97 -16.91 18.13
CA SER A 354 3.11 -17.75 17.28
C SER A 354 3.72 -17.95 15.88
N THR A 355 4.29 -16.89 15.31
CA THR A 355 4.99 -16.92 14.03
C THR A 355 6.21 -17.86 14.07
N LEU A 356 7.01 -17.78 15.14
CA LEU A 356 8.18 -18.66 15.33
C LEU A 356 7.77 -20.13 15.55
N VAL A 357 6.69 -20.39 16.29
CA VAL A 357 6.17 -21.75 16.49
C VAL A 357 5.76 -22.38 15.16
N ILE A 358 5.03 -21.64 14.32
CA ILE A 358 4.64 -22.12 12.97
C ILE A 358 5.90 -22.35 12.12
N SER A 359 6.86 -21.44 12.17
CA SER A 359 8.13 -21.59 11.44
C SER A 359 8.87 -22.87 11.84
N LEU A 360 8.93 -23.18 13.13
CA LEU A 360 9.52 -24.43 13.64
C LEU A 360 8.76 -25.66 13.12
N ALA A 361 7.43 -25.61 13.12
CA ALA A 361 6.61 -26.70 12.56
C ALA A 361 6.91 -26.92 11.07
N LEU A 362 7.07 -25.85 10.29
CA LEU A 362 7.46 -25.93 8.88
C LEU A 362 8.88 -26.49 8.69
N ILE A 363 9.83 -26.10 9.53
CA ILE A 363 11.21 -26.63 9.50
C ILE A 363 11.23 -28.15 9.77
N PHE A 364 10.49 -28.61 10.78
CA PHE A 364 10.36 -30.06 11.04
C PHE A 364 9.58 -30.78 9.93
N GLY A 365 8.59 -30.12 9.32
CA GLY A 365 7.91 -30.62 8.13
C GLY A 365 8.87 -30.81 6.96
N MET A 366 9.75 -29.85 6.68
CA MET A 366 10.77 -29.95 5.64
C MET A 366 11.78 -31.08 5.94
N GLU A 367 12.19 -31.24 7.19
CA GLU A 367 13.07 -32.34 7.57
C GLU A 367 12.45 -33.70 7.26
N ARG A 368 11.16 -33.89 7.57
CA ARG A 368 10.44 -35.15 7.23
C ARG A 368 10.28 -35.33 5.74
N LEU A 369 9.97 -34.24 5.03
CA LEU A 369 9.79 -34.22 3.60
C LEU A 369 11.06 -34.69 2.86
N LEU A 370 12.23 -34.16 3.25
CA LEU A 370 13.53 -34.50 2.65
C LEU A 370 14.09 -35.88 3.06
N LYS A 371 13.52 -36.55 4.06
CA LYS A 371 13.80 -37.93 4.37
C LYS A 371 13.06 -38.91 3.44
N SER A 372 12.10 -38.45 2.63
CA SER A 372 11.36 -39.26 1.67
C SER A 372 12.13 -39.36 0.34
N GLU A 373 12.53 -40.57 -0.06
CA GLU A 373 13.22 -40.83 -1.34
C GLU A 373 12.43 -40.35 -2.54
N LYS A 374 11.10 -40.46 -2.48
CA LYS A 374 10.19 -39.99 -3.54
C LYS A 374 10.36 -38.51 -3.86
N ILE A 375 10.63 -37.69 -2.86
CA ILE A 375 10.80 -36.25 -3.03
C ILE A 375 12.21 -35.90 -3.47
N VAL A 376 13.22 -36.58 -2.92
CA VAL A 376 14.62 -36.31 -3.26
C VAL A 376 14.95 -36.72 -4.69
N PHE A 377 14.48 -37.90 -5.12
CA PHE A 377 14.82 -38.47 -6.42
C PHE A 377 13.72 -38.33 -7.48
N GLY A 378 12.55 -37.78 -7.14
CA GLY A 378 11.47 -37.53 -8.10
C GLY A 378 10.73 -38.78 -8.58
N LEU A 379 10.83 -39.87 -7.80
CA LEU A 379 10.19 -41.17 -8.08
C LEU A 379 8.66 -41.13 -7.89
#